data_02ccf0a5a27ffd86eaab1de7db269128
#
_entry.id   02ccf0a5a27ffd86eaab1de7db269128
#
_cell.length_a   1.000
_cell.length_b   1.000
_cell.length_c   1.000
_cell.angle_alpha   90.00
_cell.angle_beta   90.00
_cell.angle_gamma   90.00
#
_symmetry.space_group_name_H-M   'P 1'
#
loop_
_entity.id
_entity.type
_entity.pdbx_description
1 polymer ?
#
loop_
_entity_poly.entity_id
_entity_poly.type
_entity_poly.pdbx_seq_one_letter_code
_entity_poly.pdbx_strand_id
1 'polypeptide(L)'
;MGRSGKVFVQNKYSGIIKETEEGYEFLYDDEYLKSEEALPISLTFPLSNEVFKSNTLFPFFDGLIPEGWLLGVVERNWKIDGKDRFGLMLVTCGDCIGDVRIEAGDD
;
A
#
# COMPACT_ATOMS: atom_id res chain seq x y z
N MET A 1 -3.20 -12.88 -12.36
CA MET A 1 -3.86 -12.28 -11.20
C MET A 1 -2.83 -11.51 -10.38
N GLY A 2 -3.20 -10.33 -9.98
CA GLY A 2 -2.30 -9.48 -9.23
C GLY A 2 -2.44 -9.67 -7.73
N ARG A 3 -1.41 -9.21 -7.01
CA ARG A 3 -1.45 -9.16 -5.55
C ARG A 3 -2.21 -7.92 -5.11
N SER A 4 -2.64 -7.89 -3.87
CA SER A 4 -3.29 -6.71 -3.31
C SER A 4 -2.85 -6.48 -1.87
N GLY A 5 -3.05 -5.25 -1.40
CA GLY A 5 -2.79 -4.88 -0.02
C GLY A 5 -3.91 -4.02 0.52
N LYS A 6 -4.32 -4.29 1.75
CA LYS A 6 -5.31 -3.45 2.43
C LYS A 6 -4.59 -2.28 3.08
N VAL A 7 -5.10 -1.08 2.85
CA VAL A 7 -4.49 0.16 3.35
C VAL A 7 -5.30 0.66 4.55
N PHE A 8 -4.60 0.91 5.65
CA PHE A 8 -5.20 1.41 6.89
C PHE A 8 -4.63 2.76 7.24
N VAL A 9 -5.50 3.69 7.64
CA VAL A 9 -5.10 5.00 8.16
C VAL A 9 -5.56 5.08 9.60
N GLN A 10 -4.63 5.23 10.52
CA GLN A 10 -4.94 5.27 11.96
C GLN A 10 -5.77 4.06 12.40
N ASN A 11 -5.38 2.87 11.90
CA ASN A 11 -6.04 1.59 12.18
C ASN A 11 -7.44 1.45 11.59
N LYS A 12 -7.83 2.34 10.67
CA LYS A 12 -9.11 2.23 9.97
C LYS A 12 -8.88 1.76 8.55
N TYR A 13 -9.61 0.74 8.11
CA TYR A 13 -9.53 0.27 6.73
C TYR A 13 -9.95 1.39 5.80
N SER A 14 -9.05 1.81 4.93
CA SER A 14 -9.25 3.00 4.11
C SER A 14 -9.35 2.72 2.62
N GLY A 15 -8.78 1.61 2.16
CA GLY A 15 -8.82 1.28 0.75
C GLY A 15 -7.95 0.09 0.42
N ILE A 16 -7.75 -0.12 -0.86
CA ILE A 16 -6.97 -1.26 -1.35
C ILE A 16 -6.02 -0.81 -2.45
N ILE A 17 -4.78 -1.29 -2.38
CA ILE A 17 -3.80 -1.12 -3.46
C ILE A 17 -3.67 -2.46 -4.16
N LYS A 18 -3.78 -2.46 -5.49
CA LYS A 18 -3.77 -3.68 -6.29
C LYS A 18 -2.68 -3.63 -7.34
N GLU A 19 -2.07 -4.76 -7.60
CA GLU A 19 -1.18 -4.96 -8.74
C GLU A 19 -2.01 -5.52 -9.89
N THR A 20 -1.90 -4.93 -11.08
CA THR A 20 -2.64 -5.37 -12.26
C THR A 20 -1.68 -5.72 -13.38
N GLU A 21 -2.18 -6.26 -14.48
CA GLU A 21 -1.34 -6.55 -15.63
C GLU A 21 -0.72 -5.30 -16.24
N GLU A 22 -1.39 -4.16 -16.08
CA GLU A 22 -0.92 -2.89 -16.66
C GLU A 22 -0.15 -2.02 -15.68
N GLY A 23 -0.14 -2.41 -14.40
CA GLY A 23 0.52 -1.60 -13.38
C GLY A 23 -0.15 -1.74 -12.03
N TYR A 24 -0.60 -0.61 -11.47
CA TYR A 24 -1.14 -0.58 -10.11
C TYR A 24 -2.39 0.28 -10.06
N GLU A 25 -3.28 -0.06 -9.10
CA GLU A 25 -4.50 0.71 -8.85
C GLU A 25 -4.69 0.90 -7.37
N PHE A 26 -5.14 2.08 -6.96
CA PHE A 26 -5.55 2.33 -5.59
C PHE A 26 -6.99 2.82 -5.59
N LEU A 27 -7.79 2.28 -4.67
CA LEU A 27 -9.20 2.64 -4.54
C LEU A 27 -9.55 2.79 -3.07
N TYR A 28 -10.13 3.94 -2.71
CA TYR A 28 -10.64 4.14 -1.36
C TYR A 28 -11.86 3.25 -1.10
N ASP A 29 -12.00 2.79 0.13
CA ASP A 29 -13.17 2.04 0.56
C ASP A 29 -14.38 2.98 0.69
N ASP A 30 -15.53 2.56 0.19
CA ASP A 30 -16.75 3.38 0.22
C ASP A 30 -17.17 3.73 1.65
N GLU A 31 -17.08 2.78 2.57
CA GLU A 31 -17.42 3.03 3.97
C GLU A 31 -16.49 4.08 4.58
N TYR A 32 -15.21 4.01 4.23
CA TYR A 32 -14.24 4.99 4.72
C TYR A 32 -14.57 6.38 4.18
N LEU A 33 -14.94 6.47 2.89
CA LEU A 33 -15.26 7.76 2.27
C LEU A 33 -16.50 8.41 2.89
N LYS A 34 -17.40 7.60 3.44
CA LYS A 34 -18.61 8.10 4.08
C LYS A 34 -18.36 8.52 5.53
N SER A 35 -17.22 8.19 6.08
CA SER A 35 -16.87 8.52 7.46
C SER A 35 -16.59 10.01 7.59
N GLU A 36 -17.08 10.62 8.67
CA GLU A 36 -16.79 12.02 8.95
C GLU A 36 -15.32 12.24 9.30
N GLU A 37 -14.65 11.18 9.72
CA GLU A 37 -13.23 11.22 10.09
C GLU A 37 -12.30 10.85 8.94
N ALA A 38 -12.84 10.63 7.74
CA ALA A 38 -12.03 10.24 6.60
C ALA A 38 -10.98 11.29 6.27
N LEU A 39 -9.74 10.82 6.10
CA LEU A 39 -8.61 11.68 5.73
C LEU A 39 -7.95 11.08 4.49
N PRO A 40 -7.45 11.93 3.57
CA PRO A 40 -6.69 11.39 2.45
C PRO A 40 -5.41 10.73 2.96
N ILE A 41 -5.00 9.63 2.33
CA ILE A 41 -3.78 8.94 2.74
C ILE A 41 -2.55 9.78 2.41
N SER A 42 -2.68 10.69 1.45
CA SER A 42 -1.59 11.56 1.00
C SER A 42 -2.20 12.72 0.22
N LEU A 43 -1.42 13.79 0.07
CA LEU A 43 -1.81 14.93 -0.77
C LEU A 43 -2.02 14.51 -2.24
N THR A 44 -1.37 13.42 -2.67
CA THR A 44 -1.50 12.93 -4.03
C THR A 44 -2.71 12.02 -4.22
N PHE A 45 -3.39 11.65 -3.13
CA PHE A 45 -4.58 10.79 -3.16
C PHE A 45 -5.73 11.46 -2.43
N PRO A 46 -6.33 12.50 -3.03
CA PRO A 46 -7.49 13.13 -2.40
C PRO A 46 -8.64 12.15 -2.27
N LEU A 47 -9.49 12.36 -1.29
CA LEU A 47 -10.66 11.49 -1.09
C LEU A 47 -11.54 11.52 -2.35
N SER A 48 -11.76 10.35 -2.92
CA SER A 48 -12.51 10.22 -4.17
C SER A 48 -12.98 8.77 -4.33
N ASN A 49 -14.11 8.58 -4.99
CA ASN A 49 -14.57 7.24 -5.34
C ASN A 49 -14.02 6.76 -6.68
N GLU A 50 -13.13 7.53 -7.29
CA GLU A 50 -12.48 7.13 -8.53
C GLU A 50 -11.26 6.26 -8.26
N VAL A 51 -10.95 5.39 -9.22
CA VAL A 51 -9.77 4.53 -9.13
C VAL A 51 -8.54 5.32 -9.58
N PHE A 52 -7.50 5.30 -8.76
CA PHE A 52 -6.20 5.88 -9.13
C PHE A 52 -5.39 4.79 -9.82
N LYS A 53 -4.81 5.10 -10.97
CA LYS A 53 -4.04 4.14 -11.77
C LYS A 53 -2.65 4.65 -12.07
N SER A 54 -1.69 3.72 -12.11
CA SER A 54 -0.31 4.05 -12.50
C SER A 54 0.34 2.82 -13.11
N ASN A 55 1.23 3.01 -14.07
CA ASN A 55 1.99 1.89 -14.64
C ASN A 55 3.23 1.54 -13.80
N THR A 56 3.52 2.33 -12.77
CA THR A 56 4.56 2.02 -11.79
C THR A 56 3.95 2.14 -10.40
N LEU A 57 4.63 1.57 -9.39
CA LEU A 57 4.14 1.71 -8.01
C LEU A 57 4.10 3.19 -7.66
N PHE A 58 2.99 3.63 -7.09
CA PHE A 58 2.80 5.03 -6.74
C PHE A 58 3.93 5.50 -5.82
N PRO A 59 4.51 6.69 -6.08
CA PRO A 59 5.61 7.20 -5.24
C PRO A 59 5.28 7.23 -3.75
N PHE A 60 4.05 7.52 -3.38
CA PHE A 60 3.65 7.50 -1.97
C PHE A 60 3.86 6.13 -1.34
N PHE A 61 3.39 5.08 -2.02
CA PHE A 61 3.51 3.72 -1.51
C PHE A 61 4.95 3.23 -1.53
N ASP A 62 5.68 3.55 -2.60
CA ASP A 62 7.08 3.19 -2.69
C ASP A 62 7.89 3.83 -1.55
N GLY A 63 7.54 5.07 -1.20
CA GLY A 63 8.19 5.79 -0.12
C GLY A 63 7.89 5.25 1.28
N LEU A 64 6.88 4.40 1.42
CA LEU A 64 6.58 3.77 2.72
C LEU A 64 7.55 2.63 3.04
N ILE A 65 8.28 2.12 2.06
CA ILE A 65 9.22 1.02 2.27
C ILE A 65 10.40 1.56 3.09
N PRO A 66 10.69 0.98 4.27
CA PRO A 66 11.77 1.48 5.14
C PRO A 66 13.14 1.38 4.46
N GLU A 67 14.03 2.32 4.74
CA GLU A 67 15.36 2.32 4.15
C GLU A 67 16.19 1.12 4.58
N GLY A 68 15.95 0.59 5.77
CA GLY A 68 16.68 -0.55 6.29
C GLY A 68 16.14 -1.91 5.85
N TRP A 69 15.20 -1.94 4.88
CA TRP A 69 14.53 -3.17 4.51
C TRP A 69 15.49 -4.29 4.09
N LEU A 70 16.58 -3.94 3.42
CA LEU A 70 17.50 -4.93 2.90
C LEU A 70 18.10 -5.79 4.02
N LEU A 71 18.53 -5.17 5.12
CA LEU A 71 19.11 -5.91 6.23
C LEU A 71 18.06 -6.71 7.00
N GLY A 72 16.88 -6.11 7.23
CA GLY A 72 15.84 -6.77 8.02
C GLY A 72 15.09 -7.84 7.26
N VAL A 73 14.72 -7.57 6.02
CA VAL A 73 13.86 -8.45 5.23
C VAL A 73 14.65 -9.59 4.60
N VAL A 74 15.84 -9.31 4.05
CA VAL A 74 16.67 -10.34 3.42
C VAL A 74 17.14 -11.37 4.45
N GLU A 75 17.45 -10.94 5.65
CA GLU A 75 17.86 -11.86 6.72
C GLU A 75 16.71 -12.78 7.14
N ARG A 76 15.49 -12.30 7.10
CA ARG A 76 14.31 -13.07 7.52
C ARG A 76 13.70 -13.88 6.38
N ASN A 77 13.83 -13.39 5.17
CA ASN A 77 13.15 -14.00 4.03
C ASN A 77 13.96 -13.77 2.75
N TRP A 78 14.94 -14.66 2.56
CA TRP A 78 15.84 -14.58 1.42
C TRP A 78 15.15 -14.78 0.06
N LYS A 79 13.87 -15.18 0.05
CA LYS A 79 13.13 -15.37 -1.18
C LYS A 79 12.59 -14.08 -1.78
N ILE A 80 12.67 -12.98 -1.05
CA ILE A 80 12.16 -11.70 -1.54
C ILE A 80 13.11 -11.10 -2.56
N ASP A 81 12.56 -10.78 -3.73
CA ASP A 81 13.30 -10.09 -4.77
C ASP A 81 13.36 -8.60 -4.43
N GLY A 82 14.57 -8.06 -4.30
CA GLY A 82 14.75 -6.65 -3.99
C GLY A 82 14.23 -5.70 -5.05
N LYS A 83 13.99 -6.20 -6.27
CA LYS A 83 13.43 -5.41 -7.36
C LYS A 83 11.91 -5.38 -7.35
N ASP A 84 11.29 -6.26 -6.57
CA ASP A 84 9.84 -6.34 -6.46
C ASP A 84 9.36 -5.37 -5.39
N ARG A 85 9.21 -4.10 -5.77
CA ARG A 85 8.83 -3.04 -4.83
C ARG A 85 7.48 -3.32 -4.17
N PHE A 86 6.51 -3.83 -4.93
CA PHE A 86 5.20 -4.13 -4.40
C PHE A 86 5.28 -5.23 -3.34
N GLY A 87 6.02 -6.30 -3.61
CA GLY A 87 6.22 -7.36 -2.63
C GLY A 87 6.92 -6.87 -1.38
N LEU A 88 7.94 -6.00 -1.53
CA LEU A 88 8.62 -5.39 -0.39
C LEU A 88 7.64 -4.56 0.45
N MET A 89 6.77 -3.79 -0.19
CA MET A 89 5.77 -3.00 0.50
C MET A 89 4.86 -3.89 1.34
N LEU A 90 4.35 -4.98 0.75
CA LEU A 90 3.47 -5.90 1.47
C LEU A 90 4.12 -6.54 2.68
N VAL A 91 5.43 -6.78 2.62
CA VAL A 91 6.17 -7.42 3.72
C VAL A 91 6.60 -6.43 4.78
N THR A 92 7.00 -5.22 4.37
CA THR A 92 7.63 -4.26 5.28
C THR A 92 6.68 -3.23 5.87
N CYS A 93 5.55 -2.97 5.21
CA CYS A 93 4.65 -1.87 5.63
C CYS A 93 3.54 -2.28 6.58
N GLY A 94 3.58 -3.52 7.10
CA GLY A 94 2.66 -3.93 8.16
C GLY A 94 2.92 -3.22 9.48
N ASP A 95 4.18 -2.83 9.71
CA ASP A 95 4.62 -2.12 10.91
C ASP A 95 5.25 -0.77 10.58
N CYS A 96 4.75 -0.09 9.55
CA CYS A 96 5.31 1.19 9.14
C CYS A 96 5.17 2.24 10.23
N ILE A 97 6.15 3.12 10.29
CA ILE A 97 6.10 4.28 11.17
C ILE A 97 5.15 5.29 10.51
N GLY A 98 4.23 5.82 11.29
CA GLY A 98 3.27 6.81 10.81
C GLY A 98 1.84 6.30 10.84
N ASP A 99 0.95 7.04 10.18
CA ASP A 99 -0.48 6.76 10.25
C ASP A 99 -0.97 5.71 9.26
N VAL A 100 -0.16 5.39 8.25
CA VAL A 100 -0.57 4.48 7.18
C VAL A 100 0.10 3.12 7.34
N ARG A 101 -0.70 2.07 7.27
CA ARG A 101 -0.25 0.69 7.38
C ARG A 101 -0.84 -0.11 6.22
N ILE A 102 -0.10 -1.11 5.74
CA ILE A 102 -0.55 -1.95 4.63
C ILE A 102 -0.43 -3.42 5.04
N GLU A 103 -1.52 -4.17 4.86
CA GLU A 103 -1.54 -5.61 5.11
C GLU A 103 -1.80 -6.33 3.80
N ALA A 104 -1.11 -7.46 3.60
CA ALA A 104 -1.32 -8.27 2.40
C ALA A 104 -2.76 -8.71 2.29
N GLY A 105 -3.32 -8.60 1.09
CA GLY A 105 -4.68 -9.03 0.83
C GLY A 105 -4.78 -10.54 0.65
N ASP A 106 -6.01 -11.04 0.66
CA ASP A 106 -6.32 -12.47 0.50
C ASP A 106 -6.56 -12.81 -0.97
N ASP A 107 -5.52 -12.90 -1.75
CA ASP A 107 -5.65 -13.29 -3.16
C ASP A 107 -5.09 -14.65 -3.44
#